data_4716c9fc145c6df7eb0a251b6a110e92
#
_entry.id   4716c9fc145c6df7eb0a251b6a110e92
#
_cell.length_a   1.000
_cell.length_b   1.000
_cell.length_c   1.000
_cell.angle_alpha   90.00
_cell.angle_beta   90.00
_cell.angle_gamma   90.00
#
_symmetry.space_group_name_H-M   'P 1'
#
loop_
_entity.id
_entity.type
_entity.pdbx_description
1 polymer ?
#
loop_
_entity_poly.entity_id
_entity_poly.type
_entity_poly.pdbx_seq_one_letter_code
_entity_poly.pdbx_strand_id
1 'polypeptide(L)'
;AMTSKELKEFGELQECDTFVDPDEAILNKSSEEELADRKGRSAKKIYELFASYAEPKSPHKARSFPWTKPYVKPRKCHIQFLRSPVELKGKKKLETVVFEKNALSGEPFKQSARGTGEFEELKAGVLFRSIGYRGVALEGVPFHDAWGVIPNEKGRVTEDHETKVVVPQLYTAGWIKRGPSGIIGTNKACANETIEELMTDLEKLDDKKEKLGSKKIHEILNAS
;
A
#
# COMPACT_ATOMS: atom_id res chain seq x y z
N ALA A 1 -1.99 -0.35 2.35
CA ALA A 1 -3.20 -0.05 3.15
C ALA A 1 -2.99 -0.59 4.56
N MET A 2 -3.36 0.17 5.55
CA MET A 2 -3.27 -0.19 6.98
C MET A 2 -4.36 -1.22 7.32
N THR A 3 -4.01 -2.22 8.11
CA THR A 3 -4.99 -3.19 8.63
C THR A 3 -5.69 -2.65 9.87
N SER A 4 -6.86 -3.20 10.21
CA SER A 4 -7.58 -2.82 11.44
C SER A 4 -6.77 -3.14 12.71
N LYS A 5 -5.86 -4.11 12.67
CA LYS A 5 -4.97 -4.44 13.78
C LYS A 5 -3.92 -3.34 13.98
N GLU A 6 -3.21 -2.97 12.93
CA GLU A 6 -2.23 -1.88 12.96
C GLU A 6 -2.86 -0.56 13.42
N LEU A 7 -4.08 -0.26 12.95
CA LEU A 7 -4.78 0.95 13.38
C LEU A 7 -5.14 0.94 14.87
N LYS A 8 -5.51 -0.21 15.45
CA LYS A 8 -5.75 -0.33 16.89
C LYS A 8 -4.50 -0.03 17.72
N GLU A 9 -3.33 -0.46 17.25
CA GLU A 9 -2.05 -0.22 17.92
C GLU A 9 -1.77 1.27 18.12
N PHE A 10 -2.25 2.16 17.23
CA PHE A 10 -2.17 3.61 17.45
C PHE A 10 -2.94 4.08 18.69
N GLY A 11 -4.06 3.45 19.01
CA GLY A 11 -4.84 3.73 20.23
C GLY A 11 -4.19 3.21 21.51
N GLU A 12 -3.26 2.26 21.39
CA GLU A 12 -2.59 1.58 22.50
C GLU A 12 -1.22 2.22 22.86
N LEU A 13 -0.78 3.23 22.12
CA LEU A 13 0.47 3.93 22.38
C LEU A 13 0.49 4.48 23.81
N GLN A 14 1.52 4.12 24.62
CA GLN A 14 1.55 4.43 26.04
C GLN A 14 1.67 5.93 26.34
N GLU A 15 2.49 6.66 25.56
CA GLU A 15 2.77 8.07 25.78
C GLU A 15 2.20 9.00 24.70
N CYS A 16 1.30 8.51 23.87
CA CYS A 16 0.75 9.28 22.75
C CYS A 16 -0.76 9.10 22.67
N ASP A 17 -1.50 10.21 22.64
CA ASP A 17 -2.91 10.21 22.33
C ASP A 17 -3.13 10.31 20.82
N THR A 18 -3.87 9.36 20.25
CA THR A 18 -4.25 9.35 18.84
C THR A 18 -5.60 9.99 18.63
N PHE A 19 -5.71 10.84 17.64
CA PHE A 19 -6.95 11.52 17.28
C PHE A 19 -7.08 11.75 15.77
N VAL A 20 -8.32 11.89 15.33
CA VAL A 20 -8.76 12.31 14.00
C VAL A 20 -9.61 13.55 14.17
N ASP A 21 -9.51 14.52 13.29
CA ASP A 21 -10.42 15.65 13.28
C ASP A 21 -11.82 15.15 12.88
N PRO A 22 -12.89 15.50 13.61
CA PRO A 22 -14.25 15.09 13.25
C PRO A 22 -14.64 15.40 11.80
N ASP A 23 -14.20 16.53 11.27
CA ASP A 23 -14.49 16.92 9.88
C ASP A 23 -13.80 16.02 8.86
N GLU A 24 -12.68 15.40 9.23
CA GLU A 24 -11.97 14.43 8.38
C GLU A 24 -12.62 13.03 8.38
N ALA A 25 -13.51 12.77 9.33
CA ALA A 25 -14.27 11.52 9.37
C ALA A 25 -15.58 11.60 8.58
N ILE A 26 -15.90 12.74 7.96
CA ILE A 26 -17.08 12.89 7.11
C ILE A 26 -16.86 12.18 5.77
N LEU A 27 -17.78 11.30 5.43
CA LEU A 27 -17.74 10.55 4.18
C LEU A 27 -18.48 11.31 3.07
N ASN A 28 -18.02 11.14 1.83
CA ASN A 28 -18.82 11.48 0.67
C ASN A 28 -19.84 10.37 0.37
N LYS A 29 -20.81 10.65 -0.48
CA LYS A 29 -21.90 9.71 -0.83
C LYS A 29 -21.37 8.37 -1.36
N SER A 30 -20.40 8.39 -2.26
CA SER A 30 -19.82 7.16 -2.82
C SER A 30 -19.11 6.31 -1.75
N SER A 31 -18.44 6.93 -0.78
CA SER A 31 -17.83 6.22 0.35
C SER A 31 -18.87 5.63 1.30
N GLU A 32 -19.98 6.33 1.53
CA GLU A 32 -21.10 5.78 2.32
C GLU A 32 -21.69 4.53 1.64
N GLU A 33 -21.91 4.58 0.34
CA GLU A 33 -22.39 3.46 -0.46
C GLU A 33 -21.42 2.28 -0.43
N GLU A 34 -20.10 2.52 -0.53
CA GLU A 34 -19.07 1.49 -0.40
C GLU A 34 -19.12 0.78 0.97
N LEU A 35 -19.29 1.55 2.05
CA LEU A 35 -19.33 0.98 3.40
C LEU A 35 -20.65 0.24 3.69
N ALA A 36 -21.72 0.56 2.99
CA ALA A 36 -23.00 -0.14 3.05
C ALA A 36 -22.95 -1.48 2.31
N ASP A 37 -22.12 -1.62 1.29
CA ASP A 37 -21.99 -2.84 0.51
C ASP A 37 -21.26 -3.95 1.29
N ARG A 38 -21.59 -5.21 0.98
CA ARG A 38 -20.94 -6.38 1.57
C ARG A 38 -19.43 -6.43 1.29
N LYS A 39 -18.99 -5.95 0.12
CA LYS A 39 -17.57 -5.88 -0.27
C LYS A 39 -16.82 -4.87 0.60
N GLY A 40 -17.48 -3.83 1.09
CA GLY A 40 -16.93 -2.78 1.94
C GLY A 40 -16.70 -3.17 3.41
N ARG A 41 -17.04 -4.40 3.84
CA ARG A 41 -16.98 -4.82 5.25
C ARG A 41 -15.61 -4.57 5.91
N SER A 42 -14.52 -4.78 5.19
CA SER A 42 -13.17 -4.53 5.73
C SER A 42 -12.89 -3.04 5.88
N ALA A 43 -13.26 -2.23 4.89
CA ALA A 43 -13.14 -0.78 4.93
C ALA A 43 -14.02 -0.18 6.04
N LYS A 44 -15.23 -0.71 6.24
CA LYS A 44 -16.13 -0.31 7.33
C LYS A 44 -15.49 -0.47 8.70
N LYS A 45 -14.83 -1.59 8.98
CA LYS A 45 -14.12 -1.80 10.26
C LYS A 45 -12.99 -0.79 10.48
N ILE A 46 -12.28 -0.44 9.42
CA ILE A 46 -11.21 0.58 9.46
C ILE A 46 -11.82 1.95 9.71
N TYR A 47 -12.90 2.29 9.01
CA TYR A 47 -13.61 3.55 9.20
C TYR A 47 -14.16 3.71 10.62
N GLU A 48 -14.81 2.68 11.18
CA GLU A 48 -15.32 2.68 12.56
C GLU A 48 -14.22 2.96 13.59
N LEU A 49 -13.00 2.45 13.36
CA LEU A 49 -11.85 2.76 14.20
C LEU A 49 -11.42 4.23 14.06
N PHE A 50 -11.33 4.76 12.85
CA PHE A 50 -11.02 6.18 12.65
C PHE A 50 -12.08 7.08 13.28
N ALA A 51 -13.36 6.78 13.09
CA ALA A 51 -14.47 7.50 13.71
C ALA A 51 -14.38 7.49 15.24
N SER A 52 -13.95 6.37 15.84
CA SER A 52 -13.73 6.28 17.29
C SER A 52 -12.62 7.20 17.81
N TYR A 53 -11.63 7.52 16.97
CA TYR A 53 -10.59 8.50 17.28
C TYR A 53 -11.07 9.95 17.08
N ALA A 54 -12.13 10.16 16.29
CA ALA A 54 -12.77 11.45 16.09
C ALA A 54 -13.76 11.81 17.23
N GLU A 55 -14.29 10.82 17.94
CA GLU A 55 -15.23 11.03 19.03
C GLU A 55 -14.58 11.71 20.24
N PRO A 56 -15.22 12.72 20.84
CA PRO A 56 -14.74 13.29 22.10
C PRO A 56 -14.89 12.27 23.23
N LYS A 57 -13.79 11.95 23.91
CA LYS A 57 -13.76 10.99 25.04
C LYS A 57 -14.56 11.43 26.28
N SER A 58 -15.22 12.61 26.25
CA SER A 58 -16.07 13.09 27.34
C SER A 58 -17.26 13.86 26.80
N PRO A 59 -18.51 13.47 27.14
CA PRO A 59 -19.73 14.12 26.66
C PRO A 59 -19.95 15.55 27.20
N HIS A 60 -19.24 15.96 28.23
CA HIS A 60 -19.48 17.26 28.88
C HIS A 60 -18.70 18.44 28.30
N LYS A 61 -17.81 18.22 27.30
CA LYS A 61 -16.96 19.28 26.72
C LYS A 61 -17.06 19.45 25.20
N ALA A 62 -18.10 18.89 24.58
CA ALA A 62 -18.31 18.92 23.13
C ALA A 62 -18.65 20.31 22.53
N ARG A 63 -18.65 21.38 23.31
CA ARG A 63 -19.05 22.73 22.85
C ARG A 63 -17.92 23.75 22.72
N SER A 64 -16.68 23.39 22.99
CA SER A 64 -15.54 24.28 22.76
C SER A 64 -14.63 23.70 21.68
N PHE A 65 -14.49 24.46 20.67
CA PHE A 65 -13.75 24.27 19.43
C PHE A 65 -12.42 23.49 19.53
N PRO A 66 -11.99 22.88 18.45
CA PRO A 66 -11.96 21.44 18.11
C PRO A 66 -10.83 20.66 18.79
N TRP A 67 -10.02 21.30 19.59
CA TRP A 67 -8.79 20.76 20.14
C TRP A 67 -8.84 20.47 21.64
N THR A 68 -10.02 20.37 22.18
CA THR A 68 -10.26 20.28 23.63
C THR A 68 -10.55 18.87 24.14
N LYS A 69 -10.14 17.82 23.42
CA LYS A 69 -9.96 16.55 24.11
C LYS A 69 -8.90 16.77 25.18
N PRO A 70 -9.17 16.46 26.45
CA PRO A 70 -8.10 16.47 27.43
C PRO A 70 -7.10 15.39 27.01
N TYR A 71 -6.04 15.82 26.36
CA TYR A 71 -4.90 14.93 26.14
C TYR A 71 -4.32 14.60 27.51
N VAL A 72 -4.37 13.33 27.84
CA VAL A 72 -3.81 12.82 29.09
C VAL A 72 -2.32 12.53 28.92
N LYS A 73 -1.92 12.23 27.68
CA LYS A 73 -0.55 11.82 27.35
C LYS A 73 0.29 12.99 26.82
N PRO A 74 1.61 12.96 27.03
CA PRO A 74 2.50 14.08 26.66
C PRO A 74 2.62 14.30 25.15
N ARG A 75 2.36 13.29 24.34
CA ARG A 75 2.48 13.36 22.88
C ARG A 75 1.15 13.17 22.19
N LYS A 76 1.07 13.65 20.95
CA LYS A 76 -0.13 13.59 20.09
C LYS A 76 0.20 12.96 18.76
N CYS A 77 -0.62 12.03 18.32
CA CYS A 77 -0.63 11.47 16.97
C CYS A 77 -1.89 11.94 16.26
N HIS A 78 -1.73 12.83 15.30
CA HIS A 78 -2.86 13.32 14.49
C HIS A 78 -2.89 12.56 13.17
N ILE A 79 -3.96 11.83 12.92
CA ILE A 79 -4.20 11.14 11.65
C ILE A 79 -5.02 12.07 10.76
N GLN A 80 -4.47 12.42 9.61
CA GLN A 80 -5.09 13.27 8.61
C GLN A 80 -5.22 12.50 7.29
N PHE A 81 -6.28 12.79 6.53
CA PHE A 81 -6.58 12.13 5.27
C PHE A 81 -6.48 13.11 4.11
N LEU A 82 -6.42 12.57 2.89
CA LEU A 82 -6.53 13.31 1.64
C LEU A 82 -5.55 14.50 1.55
N ARG A 83 -4.30 14.24 1.91
CA ARG A 83 -3.21 15.21 1.79
C ARG A 83 -2.02 14.61 1.07
N SER A 84 -1.57 15.30 0.04
CA SER A 84 -0.38 14.94 -0.74
C SER A 84 0.76 15.89 -0.42
N PRO A 85 1.93 15.43 0.06
CA PRO A 85 3.08 16.28 0.22
C PRO A 85 3.59 16.74 -1.16
N VAL A 86 3.72 18.03 -1.36
CA VAL A 86 4.13 18.65 -2.64
C VAL A 86 5.43 19.39 -2.55
N GLU A 87 5.80 19.91 -1.37
CA GLU A 87 7.04 20.66 -1.20
C GLU A 87 7.63 20.43 0.20
N LEU A 88 8.95 20.38 0.28
CA LEU A 88 9.71 20.36 1.53
C LEU A 88 10.49 21.65 1.66
N LYS A 89 10.27 22.40 2.74
CA LYS A 89 10.93 23.67 3.01
C LYS A 89 11.93 23.56 4.16
N GLY A 90 13.05 24.26 4.02
CA GLY A 90 14.11 24.38 5.01
C GLY A 90 15.47 24.65 4.36
N LYS A 91 16.42 25.20 5.10
CA LYS A 91 17.77 25.51 4.59
C LYS A 91 18.79 24.41 4.85
N LYS A 92 18.95 24.00 6.11
CA LYS A 92 19.89 22.95 6.54
C LYS A 92 19.21 21.70 7.10
N LYS A 93 17.95 21.81 7.41
CA LYS A 93 17.09 20.74 7.94
C LYS A 93 15.68 20.97 7.46
N LEU A 94 14.86 19.96 7.54
CA LEU A 94 13.43 20.08 7.29
C LEU A 94 12.81 21.01 8.35
N GLU A 95 12.04 21.98 7.91
CA GLU A 95 11.35 22.96 8.77
C GLU A 95 9.83 22.91 8.54
N THR A 96 9.42 22.70 7.28
CA THR A 96 8.00 22.70 6.90
C THR A 96 7.77 21.72 5.75
N VAL A 97 6.63 21.05 5.76
CA VAL A 97 6.09 20.28 4.64
C VAL A 97 4.84 20.98 4.14
N VAL A 98 4.76 21.22 2.84
CA VAL A 98 3.57 21.73 2.18
C VAL A 98 2.77 20.55 1.66
N PHE A 99 1.49 20.51 1.99
CA PHE A 99 0.54 19.51 1.52
C PHE A 99 -0.51 20.15 0.64
N GLU A 100 -0.85 19.50 -0.45
CA GLU A 100 -2.05 19.79 -1.21
C GLU A 100 -3.22 18.96 -0.64
N LYS A 101 -4.36 19.61 -0.42
CA LYS A 101 -5.59 18.91 -0.07
C LYS A 101 -6.15 18.21 -1.29
N ASN A 102 -6.64 16.99 -1.11
CA ASN A 102 -7.27 16.22 -2.16
C ASN A 102 -8.78 16.06 -1.89
N ALA A 103 -9.54 15.94 -2.97
CA ALA A 103 -10.94 15.51 -2.93
C ALA A 103 -11.08 14.12 -3.57
N LEU A 104 -11.94 13.29 -2.98
CA LEU A 104 -12.32 12.00 -3.57
C LEU A 104 -13.42 12.22 -4.60
N SER A 105 -13.26 11.62 -5.78
CA SER A 105 -14.26 11.62 -6.84
C SER A 105 -14.31 10.28 -7.54
N GLY A 106 -15.48 9.90 -8.05
CA GLY A 106 -15.73 8.65 -8.77
C GLY A 106 -16.87 7.85 -8.16
N GLU A 107 -17.23 6.79 -8.84
CA GLU A 107 -18.22 5.81 -8.42
C GLU A 107 -17.71 4.97 -7.23
N PRO A 108 -18.60 4.35 -6.44
CA PRO A 108 -18.22 3.43 -5.39
C PRO A 108 -17.20 2.37 -5.86
N PHE A 109 -16.19 2.10 -5.04
CA PHE A 109 -15.05 1.21 -5.32
C PHE A 109 -14.13 1.63 -6.48
N LYS A 110 -14.37 2.79 -7.10
CA LYS A 110 -13.55 3.36 -8.18
C LYS A 110 -13.17 4.81 -7.93
N GLN A 111 -13.24 5.25 -6.69
CA GLN A 111 -12.87 6.60 -6.32
C GLN A 111 -11.37 6.83 -6.47
N SER A 112 -11.01 8.04 -6.86
CA SER A 112 -9.63 8.52 -6.90
C SER A 112 -9.51 9.85 -6.16
N ALA A 113 -8.38 10.05 -5.48
CA ALA A 113 -8.03 11.33 -4.87
C ALA A 113 -7.41 12.24 -5.93
N ARG A 114 -7.87 13.49 -6.00
CA ARG A 114 -7.34 14.54 -6.89
C ARG A 114 -7.06 15.79 -6.10
N GLY A 115 -5.95 16.45 -6.40
CA GLY A 115 -5.58 17.74 -5.81
C GLY A 115 -6.66 18.80 -6.08
N THR A 116 -6.91 19.62 -5.08
CA THR A 116 -7.90 20.70 -5.14
C THR A 116 -7.29 22.06 -5.47
N GLY A 117 -5.96 22.17 -5.46
CA GLY A 117 -5.24 23.44 -5.53
C GLY A 117 -5.20 24.20 -4.21
N GLU A 118 -5.75 23.64 -3.14
CA GLU A 118 -5.62 24.18 -1.78
C GLU A 118 -4.42 23.59 -1.07
N PHE A 119 -3.60 24.46 -0.49
CA PHE A 119 -2.36 24.06 0.17
C PHE A 119 -2.41 24.39 1.66
N GLU A 120 -1.76 23.55 2.46
CA GLU A 120 -1.52 23.80 3.87
C GLU A 120 -0.06 23.52 4.23
N GLU A 121 0.48 24.26 5.20
CA GLU A 121 1.84 24.09 5.67
C GLU A 121 1.87 23.48 7.07
N LEU A 122 2.65 22.40 7.24
CA LEU A 122 2.88 21.76 8.52
C LEU A 122 4.34 21.90 8.91
N LYS A 123 4.61 22.46 10.09
CA LYS A 123 5.97 22.48 10.67
C LYS A 123 6.40 21.05 11.00
N ALA A 124 7.53 20.63 10.47
CA ALA A 124 8.06 19.28 10.65
C ALA A 124 9.59 19.29 10.73
N GLY A 125 10.13 18.58 11.69
CA GLY A 125 11.58 18.37 11.81
C GLY A 125 12.06 17.07 11.18
N VAL A 126 11.13 16.12 10.95
CA VAL A 126 11.40 14.80 10.34
C VAL A 126 10.21 14.40 9.48
N LEU A 127 10.47 13.78 8.36
CA LEU A 127 9.47 13.17 7.49
C LEU A 127 9.86 11.72 7.20
N PHE A 128 8.98 10.78 7.53
CA PHE A 128 9.09 9.38 7.14
C PHE A 128 8.16 9.08 5.97
N ARG A 129 8.74 8.57 4.89
CA ARG A 129 7.96 8.16 3.72
C ARG A 129 7.58 6.69 3.79
N SER A 130 6.27 6.40 3.84
CA SER A 130 5.71 5.05 3.86
C SER A 130 4.55 4.95 2.87
N ILE A 131 4.82 5.23 1.59
CA ILE A 131 3.83 5.31 0.51
C ILE A 131 3.73 4.02 -0.32
N GLY A 132 4.24 2.92 0.20
CA GLY A 132 4.31 1.61 -0.45
C GLY A 132 5.61 1.40 -1.23
N TYR A 133 5.74 0.21 -1.75
CA TYR A 133 6.87 -0.22 -2.56
C TYR A 133 6.46 -0.27 -4.03
N ARG A 134 7.45 -0.21 -4.88
CA ARG A 134 7.33 -0.42 -6.32
C ARG A 134 8.46 -1.36 -6.74
N GLY A 135 8.16 -2.32 -7.59
CA GLY A 135 9.18 -3.17 -8.20
C GLY A 135 10.15 -2.35 -9.05
N VAL A 136 11.33 -2.89 -9.22
CA VAL A 136 12.38 -2.34 -10.10
C VAL A 136 12.59 -3.32 -11.24
N ALA A 137 12.69 -2.80 -12.46
CA ALA A 137 12.97 -3.61 -13.65
C ALA A 137 14.30 -4.34 -13.51
N LEU A 138 14.34 -5.58 -13.98
CA LEU A 138 15.55 -6.37 -14.15
C LEU A 138 15.87 -6.41 -15.64
N GLU A 139 17.14 -6.21 -15.97
CA GLU A 139 17.61 -6.27 -17.36
C GLU A 139 17.28 -7.62 -17.99
N GLY A 140 16.72 -7.61 -19.19
CA GLY A 140 16.34 -8.82 -19.93
C GLY A 140 15.02 -9.47 -19.44
N VAL A 141 14.31 -8.89 -18.48
CA VAL A 141 13.03 -9.39 -18.00
C VAL A 141 11.92 -8.39 -18.35
N PRO A 142 10.80 -8.82 -18.96
CA PRO A 142 9.66 -7.96 -19.20
C PRO A 142 9.19 -7.26 -17.92
N PHE A 143 8.86 -5.97 -18.00
CA PHE A 143 8.46 -5.20 -16.85
C PHE A 143 7.41 -4.15 -17.22
N HIS A 144 6.38 -4.02 -16.41
CA HIS A 144 5.33 -3.02 -16.60
C HIS A 144 5.57 -1.81 -15.69
N ASP A 145 6.15 -0.74 -16.26
CA ASP A 145 6.58 0.43 -15.51
C ASP A 145 5.47 1.11 -14.70
N ALA A 146 4.28 1.29 -15.25
CA ALA A 146 3.21 1.99 -14.56
C ALA A 146 2.76 1.26 -13.28
N TRP A 147 2.73 -0.07 -13.29
CA TRP A 147 2.32 -0.87 -12.14
C TRP A 147 3.49 -1.36 -11.28
N GLY A 148 4.72 -1.26 -11.78
CA GLY A 148 5.92 -1.71 -11.07
C GLY A 148 5.95 -3.21 -10.82
N VAL A 149 5.52 -4.01 -11.81
CA VAL A 149 5.44 -5.47 -11.71
C VAL A 149 5.95 -6.14 -12.99
N ILE A 150 6.29 -7.42 -12.88
CA ILE A 150 6.57 -8.29 -14.02
C ILE A 150 5.23 -8.79 -14.58
N PRO A 151 4.91 -8.54 -15.87
CA PRO A 151 3.71 -9.06 -16.49
C PRO A 151 3.70 -10.59 -16.45
N ASN A 152 2.57 -11.18 -16.08
CA ASN A 152 2.49 -12.62 -15.92
C ASN A 152 1.05 -13.15 -15.98
N GLU A 153 0.93 -14.42 -16.34
CA GLU A 153 -0.30 -15.19 -16.20
C GLU A 153 -0.06 -16.32 -15.20
N LYS A 154 -0.67 -16.20 -14.00
CA LYS A 154 -0.51 -17.12 -12.86
C LYS A 154 0.96 -17.40 -12.45
N GLY A 155 1.86 -16.50 -12.76
CA GLY A 155 3.27 -16.61 -12.45
C GLY A 155 4.17 -16.99 -13.61
N ARG A 156 3.64 -17.45 -14.75
CA ARG A 156 4.40 -17.49 -16.01
C ARG A 156 4.61 -16.07 -16.49
N VAL A 157 5.84 -15.65 -16.68
CA VAL A 157 6.13 -14.31 -17.19
C VAL A 157 5.61 -14.20 -18.62
N THR A 158 5.00 -13.07 -18.94
CA THR A 158 4.54 -12.73 -20.28
C THR A 158 5.30 -11.51 -20.82
N GLU A 159 5.36 -11.37 -22.14
CA GLU A 159 6.00 -10.22 -22.77
C GLU A 159 5.36 -8.90 -22.33
N ASP A 160 4.04 -8.88 -22.23
CA ASP A 160 3.25 -7.78 -21.73
C ASP A 160 1.92 -8.26 -21.11
N HIS A 161 1.13 -7.33 -20.57
CA HIS A 161 -0.20 -7.62 -19.99
C HIS A 161 -1.31 -7.80 -21.01
N GLU A 162 -1.14 -7.28 -22.22
CA GLU A 162 -2.17 -7.23 -23.26
C GLU A 162 -2.17 -8.51 -24.09
N THR A 163 -1.02 -8.85 -24.64
CA THR A 163 -0.86 -10.02 -25.53
C THR A 163 -0.81 -11.33 -24.77
N LYS A 164 -0.31 -11.30 -23.52
CA LYS A 164 -0.11 -12.47 -22.65
C LYS A 164 0.75 -13.58 -23.29
N VAL A 165 1.63 -13.23 -24.23
CA VAL A 165 2.58 -14.17 -24.81
C VAL A 165 3.56 -14.59 -23.72
N VAL A 166 3.56 -15.90 -23.42
CA VAL A 166 4.41 -16.45 -22.34
C VAL A 166 5.87 -16.48 -22.76
N VAL A 167 6.74 -15.94 -21.90
CA VAL A 167 8.19 -16.10 -22.03
C VAL A 167 8.56 -17.47 -21.49
N PRO A 168 9.08 -18.39 -22.33
CA PRO A 168 9.34 -19.75 -21.90
C PRO A 168 10.32 -19.85 -20.73
N GLN A 169 10.02 -20.72 -19.76
CA GLN A 169 10.88 -21.05 -18.61
C GLN A 169 11.17 -19.87 -17.66
N LEU A 170 10.45 -18.77 -17.77
CA LEU A 170 10.59 -17.62 -16.89
C LEU A 170 9.33 -17.49 -16.00
N TYR A 171 9.55 -17.44 -14.68
CA TYR A 171 8.48 -17.39 -13.69
C TYR A 171 8.71 -16.28 -12.69
N THR A 172 7.61 -15.78 -12.11
CA THR A 172 7.63 -14.73 -11.09
C THR A 172 6.68 -15.05 -9.95
N ALA A 173 7.03 -14.64 -8.73
CA ALA A 173 6.21 -14.82 -7.54
C ALA A 173 6.33 -13.62 -6.59
N GLY A 174 5.41 -13.50 -5.65
CA GLY A 174 5.45 -12.46 -4.61
C GLY A 174 5.04 -11.08 -5.09
N TRP A 175 5.62 -10.05 -4.52
CA TRP A 175 5.24 -8.67 -4.78
C TRP A 175 5.54 -8.20 -6.20
N ILE A 176 6.63 -8.65 -6.78
CA ILE A 176 6.97 -8.30 -8.17
C ILE A 176 5.99 -8.91 -9.19
N LYS A 177 5.30 -10.01 -8.83
CA LYS A 177 4.23 -10.64 -9.61
C LYS A 177 2.93 -9.85 -9.60
N ARG A 178 2.51 -9.34 -8.42
CA ARG A 178 1.15 -8.82 -8.18
C ARG A 178 1.06 -7.43 -7.54
N GLY A 179 2.19 -6.79 -7.34
CA GLY A 179 2.30 -5.55 -6.57
C GLY A 179 2.47 -5.77 -5.06
N PRO A 180 2.93 -4.74 -4.33
CA PRO A 180 3.27 -4.83 -2.90
C PRO A 180 2.02 -4.78 -2.02
N SER A 181 1.22 -5.83 -2.05
CA SER A 181 -0.03 -5.96 -1.30
C SER A 181 -0.12 -7.30 -0.58
N GLY A 182 -0.94 -7.36 0.47
CA GLY A 182 -1.22 -8.57 1.23
C GLY A 182 -0.24 -8.84 2.37
N ILE A 183 -0.46 -9.96 3.03
CA ILE A 183 0.25 -10.45 4.21
C ILE A 183 0.97 -11.78 3.90
N ILE A 184 1.67 -12.34 4.88
CA ILE A 184 2.41 -13.62 4.73
C ILE A 184 1.54 -14.72 4.12
N GLY A 185 0.28 -14.87 4.54
CA GLY A 185 -0.64 -15.87 4.01
C GLY A 185 -0.93 -15.72 2.52
N THR A 186 -1.06 -14.48 2.03
CA THR A 186 -1.26 -14.22 0.59
C THR A 186 -0.01 -14.48 -0.23
N ASN A 187 1.18 -14.33 0.35
CA ASN A 187 2.44 -14.66 -0.30
C ASN A 187 2.56 -16.18 -0.52
N LYS A 188 2.12 -16.99 0.45
CA LYS A 188 2.09 -18.46 0.31
C LYS A 188 1.19 -18.87 -0.86
N ALA A 189 -0.04 -18.36 -0.92
CA ALA A 189 -0.97 -18.67 -2.02
C ALA A 189 -0.40 -18.26 -3.38
N CYS A 190 0.22 -17.07 -3.46
CA CYS A 190 0.85 -16.56 -4.65
C CYS A 190 2.03 -17.42 -5.13
N ALA A 191 2.85 -17.91 -4.20
CA ALA A 191 3.96 -18.81 -4.52
C ALA A 191 3.45 -20.18 -5.00
N ASN A 192 2.45 -20.74 -4.30
CA ASN A 192 1.85 -22.03 -4.69
C ASN A 192 1.30 -21.98 -6.12
N GLU A 193 0.53 -20.94 -6.47
CA GLU A 193 0.02 -20.75 -7.84
C GLU A 193 1.14 -20.77 -8.88
N THR A 194 2.26 -20.10 -8.61
CA THR A 194 3.40 -20.09 -9.54
C THR A 194 4.06 -21.46 -9.64
N ILE A 195 4.21 -22.18 -8.54
CA ILE A 195 4.82 -23.52 -8.52
C ILE A 195 3.91 -24.55 -9.23
N GLU A 196 2.60 -24.47 -9.08
CA GLU A 196 1.64 -25.34 -9.79
C GLU A 196 1.79 -25.19 -11.32
N GLU A 197 1.90 -23.94 -11.80
CA GLU A 197 2.11 -23.68 -13.21
C GLU A 197 3.48 -24.16 -13.69
N LEU A 198 4.53 -23.96 -12.89
CA LEU A 198 5.88 -24.47 -13.19
C LEU A 198 5.91 -25.99 -13.28
N MET A 199 5.27 -26.68 -12.33
CA MET A 199 5.20 -28.17 -12.34
C MET A 199 4.47 -28.70 -13.58
N THR A 200 3.36 -28.03 -13.96
CA THR A 200 2.62 -28.37 -15.19
C THR A 200 3.48 -28.19 -16.45
N ASP A 201 4.35 -27.21 -16.48
CA ASP A 201 5.23 -26.96 -17.63
C ASP A 201 6.44 -27.91 -17.65
N LEU A 202 6.94 -28.30 -16.48
CA LEU A 202 8.00 -29.30 -16.36
C LEU A 202 7.59 -30.65 -16.94
N GLU A 203 6.33 -31.07 -16.78
CA GLU A 203 5.80 -32.29 -17.36
C GLU A 203 5.82 -32.28 -18.91
N LYS A 204 5.79 -31.09 -19.52
CA LYS A 204 5.81 -30.90 -20.97
C LYS A 204 7.22 -30.76 -21.54
N LEU A 205 8.23 -30.56 -20.67
CA LEU A 205 9.61 -30.45 -21.12
C LEU A 205 10.13 -31.82 -21.55
N ASP A 206 10.65 -31.91 -22.77
CA ASP A 206 11.30 -33.09 -23.27
C ASP A 206 12.63 -33.36 -22.51
N ASP A 207 12.72 -34.45 -21.78
CA ASP A 207 13.85 -34.83 -20.94
C ASP A 207 15.18 -35.06 -21.71
N LYS A 208 15.17 -34.96 -23.03
CA LYS A 208 16.32 -35.27 -23.92
C LYS A 208 17.43 -34.23 -23.90
N LYS A 209 17.22 -33.05 -23.29
CA LYS A 209 18.33 -32.10 -23.11
C LYS A 209 19.02 -32.33 -21.78
N GLU A 210 20.25 -32.84 -21.85
CA GLU A 210 21.11 -33.00 -20.68
C GLU A 210 21.25 -31.64 -19.94
N LYS A 211 20.71 -31.57 -18.71
CA LYS A 211 20.85 -30.40 -17.88
C LYS A 211 22.24 -30.39 -17.29
N LEU A 212 23.05 -29.40 -17.64
CA LEU A 212 24.43 -29.28 -17.19
C LEU A 212 24.63 -29.13 -15.67
N GLY A 213 23.55 -28.98 -14.92
CA GLY A 213 23.50 -29.01 -13.46
C GLY A 213 24.37 -27.95 -12.78
N SER A 214 24.53 -28.09 -11.46
CA SER A 214 25.28 -27.14 -10.62
C SER A 214 26.80 -27.08 -10.99
N LYS A 215 27.38 -28.14 -11.55
CA LYS A 215 28.79 -28.15 -12.00
C LYS A 215 29.05 -27.06 -13.04
N LYS A 216 28.16 -26.90 -14.02
CA LYS A 216 28.32 -25.88 -15.05
C LYS A 216 28.18 -24.46 -14.53
N ILE A 217 27.33 -24.24 -13.54
CA ILE A 217 27.20 -22.94 -12.85
C ILE A 217 28.52 -22.60 -12.16
N HIS A 218 29.13 -23.56 -11.45
CA HIS A 218 30.43 -23.36 -10.79
C HIS A 218 31.55 -23.08 -11.81
N GLU A 219 31.57 -23.76 -12.95
CA GLU A 219 32.51 -23.48 -14.02
C GLU A 219 32.39 -22.04 -14.56
N ILE A 220 31.17 -21.57 -14.78
CA ILE A 220 30.89 -20.19 -15.25
C ILE A 220 31.32 -19.16 -14.20
N LEU A 221 30.96 -19.38 -12.92
CA LEU A 221 31.32 -18.47 -11.84
C LEU A 221 32.82 -18.41 -11.54
N ASN A 222 33.57 -19.51 -11.82
CA ASN A 222 35.00 -19.53 -11.60
C ASN A 222 35.78 -19.02 -12.83
N ALA A 223 35.13 -18.84 -13.98
CA ALA A 223 35.73 -18.33 -15.22
C ALA A 223 35.54 -16.81 -15.41
N SER A 224 34.77 -16.17 -14.51
CA SER A 224 34.52 -14.72 -14.43
C SER A 224 35.37 -14.08 -13.35
#